data_368a8669d94fb446f7028a9ed003ded5
#
_entry.id   368a8669d94fb446f7028a9ed003ded5
#
_cell.length_a   1.000
_cell.length_b   1.000
_cell.length_c   1.000
_cell.angle_alpha   90.00
_cell.angle_beta   90.00
_cell.angle_gamma   90.00
#
_symmetry.space_group_name_H-M   'P 1'
#
loop_
_entity.id
_entity.type
_entity.pdbx_description
1 polymer ?
#
loop_
_entity_poly.entity_id
_entity_poly.type
_entity_poly.pdbx_seq_one_letter_code
_entity_poly.pdbx_strand_id
1 'polypeptide(L)'
;MHWPASRPAFKEGHLVRNPLESSGLWRASLRTADGWRTVREPRGPYATASMLEWGSITKGLVGTTAWLTLEVERPVVYYLPRVPDSEMTVTDLVHHTSGLPRLPATMRDRLFGDPYREAVGVPLEQAVAVPVAPRGQFLYSNLGYALLGAVLDEVHGDWFAAVRQQVLDPAGISSAALVPAPADRVVSKLFGRAIKPWALGESSFAAAGGVWSTFDDLCRYADWALEPGAGHSRTVSWQREGASTWINGEVRAAGAVIANAAGVTAVVHTLAKAPHAADTIATALIEREARETCNG
;
A
#
# COMPACT_ATOMS: atom_id res chain seq x y z
N MET A 1 14.21 -2.87 -4.69
CA MET A 1 14.72 -2.59 -3.33
C MET A 1 14.50 -3.84 -2.53
N HIS A 2 15.58 -4.54 -2.17
CA HIS A 2 15.50 -5.68 -1.27
C HIS A 2 15.16 -5.12 0.12
N TRP A 3 14.06 -5.54 0.70
CA TRP A 3 13.89 -5.44 2.14
C TRP A 3 14.89 -6.42 2.74
N PRO A 4 15.85 -5.99 3.57
CA PRO A 4 16.74 -6.93 4.21
C PRO A 4 15.94 -7.76 5.20
N ALA A 5 15.97 -9.08 5.02
CA ALA A 5 15.50 -10.07 5.99
C ALA A 5 16.42 -10.16 7.23
N SER A 6 17.00 -9.05 7.63
CA SER A 6 17.81 -8.95 8.84
C SER A 6 17.60 -7.54 9.42
N ARG A 7 17.23 -7.51 10.70
CA ARG A 7 17.25 -6.29 11.51
C ARG A 7 18.51 -5.50 11.14
N PRO A 8 18.42 -4.18 10.86
CA PRO A 8 19.62 -3.37 10.88
C PRO A 8 20.20 -3.54 12.29
N ALA A 9 21.34 -4.21 12.40
CA ALA A 9 22.14 -4.19 13.61
C ALA A 9 22.44 -2.71 13.86
N PHE A 10 21.86 -2.17 14.90
CA PHE A 10 22.18 -0.83 15.38
C PHE A 10 23.68 -0.81 15.65
N LYS A 11 24.46 -0.21 14.74
CA LYS A 11 25.82 0.21 15.08
C LYS A 11 25.67 1.32 16.13
N GLU A 12 26.02 1.01 17.34
CA GLU A 12 26.22 1.99 18.40
C GLU A 12 27.15 3.09 17.87
N GLY A 13 26.67 4.34 17.88
CA GLY A 13 27.55 5.47 17.61
C GLY A 13 27.00 6.64 16.81
N HIS A 14 25.82 6.55 16.18
CA HIS A 14 25.15 7.74 15.66
C HIS A 14 23.96 8.11 16.54
N LEU A 15 23.90 9.38 16.97
CA LEU A 15 22.72 10.00 17.56
C LEU A 15 21.53 9.85 16.60
N VAL A 16 20.88 8.69 16.64
CA VAL A 16 19.62 8.45 15.91
C VAL A 16 18.59 9.33 16.60
N ARG A 17 18.21 10.45 15.97
CA ARG A 17 17.09 11.27 16.43
C ARG A 17 15.90 10.34 16.59
N ASN A 18 15.27 10.36 17.76
CA ASN A 18 14.04 9.62 18.02
C ASN A 18 13.05 9.92 16.85
N PRO A 19 12.61 8.92 16.07
CA PRO A 19 11.74 9.15 14.93
C PRO A 19 10.44 9.85 15.32
N LEU A 20 9.99 9.70 16.57
CA LEU A 20 8.79 10.32 17.12
C LEU A 20 8.99 11.83 17.42
N GLU A 21 10.23 12.26 17.62
CA GLU A 21 10.61 13.68 17.84
C GLU A 21 10.92 14.39 16.52
N SER A 22 10.91 13.66 15.39
CA SER A 22 11.17 14.26 14.09
C SER A 22 10.13 15.36 13.83
N SER A 23 10.60 16.53 13.36
CA SER A 23 9.75 17.67 12.97
C SER A 23 8.87 17.37 11.74
N GLY A 24 8.94 16.17 11.19
CA GLY A 24 8.18 15.72 10.03
C GLY A 24 6.67 15.77 10.28
N LEU A 25 5.92 16.07 9.23
CA LEU A 25 4.48 16.02 9.25
C LEU A 25 4.03 14.56 9.13
N TRP A 26 3.43 14.03 10.19
CA TRP A 26 2.84 12.69 10.22
C TRP A 26 1.61 12.65 11.12
N ARG A 27 0.71 11.72 10.88
CA ARG A 27 -0.47 11.39 11.67
C ARG A 27 -0.38 9.91 12.04
N ALA A 28 -0.77 9.57 13.28
CA ALA A 28 -0.79 8.20 13.74
C ALA A 28 -1.88 7.95 14.77
N SER A 29 -2.41 6.72 14.75
CA SER A 29 -3.26 6.16 15.80
C SER A 29 -2.75 4.77 16.18
N LEU A 30 -2.95 4.40 17.44
CA LEU A 30 -2.72 3.06 17.96
C LEU A 30 -4.04 2.44 18.39
N ARG A 31 -4.20 1.14 18.11
CA ARG A 31 -5.26 0.30 18.66
C ARG A 31 -4.63 -0.71 19.61
N THR A 32 -5.13 -0.74 20.85
CA THR A 32 -4.82 -1.71 21.90
C THR A 32 -6.08 -2.48 22.29
N ALA A 33 -6.05 -3.24 23.37
CA ALA A 33 -7.24 -3.84 23.96
C ALA A 33 -8.30 -2.80 24.37
N ASP A 34 -7.87 -1.59 24.73
CA ASP A 34 -8.74 -0.48 25.15
C ASP A 34 -9.36 0.29 23.98
N GLY A 35 -9.05 -0.08 22.74
CA GLY A 35 -9.55 0.56 21.53
C GLY A 35 -8.54 1.50 20.86
N TRP A 36 -9.03 2.38 19.98
CA TRP A 36 -8.24 3.34 19.24
C TRP A 36 -7.90 4.58 20.06
N ARG A 37 -6.65 5.04 20.00
CA ARG A 37 -6.26 6.36 20.46
C ARG A 37 -5.41 7.09 19.43
N THR A 38 -5.65 8.38 19.27
CA THR A 38 -4.81 9.28 18.47
C THR A 38 -3.50 9.51 19.18
N VAL A 39 -2.38 9.27 18.47
CA VAL A 39 -1.02 9.52 19.01
C VAL A 39 -0.59 10.95 18.72
N ARG A 40 -0.97 11.48 17.58
CA ARG A 40 -0.62 12.83 17.14
C ARG A 40 -1.77 13.47 16.40
N GLU A 41 -2.23 14.61 16.91
CA GLU A 41 -3.29 15.39 16.33
C GLU A 41 -2.94 15.94 14.93
N PRO A 42 -3.93 16.10 14.04
CA PRO A 42 -3.72 16.66 12.71
C PRO A 42 -3.08 18.04 12.74
N ARG A 43 -2.01 18.24 11.96
CA ARG A 43 -1.32 19.52 11.81
C ARG A 43 -0.97 19.79 10.36
N GLY A 44 -0.80 21.07 10.01
CA GLY A 44 -0.44 21.47 8.65
C GLY A 44 -1.44 20.96 7.62
N PRO A 45 -1.01 20.30 6.54
CA PRO A 45 -1.92 19.78 5.51
C PRO A 45 -3.00 18.83 6.06
N TYR A 46 -2.72 18.07 7.11
CA TYR A 46 -3.70 17.15 7.73
C TYR A 46 -4.85 17.87 8.43
N ALA A 47 -4.70 19.16 8.78
CA ALA A 47 -5.75 19.95 9.40
C ALA A 47 -6.66 20.65 8.36
N THR A 48 -6.25 20.69 7.10
CA THR A 48 -6.93 21.45 6.02
C THR A 48 -7.44 20.59 4.88
N ALA A 49 -6.99 19.35 4.79
CA ALA A 49 -7.38 18.38 3.77
C ALA A 49 -7.50 16.99 4.41
N SER A 50 -8.25 16.10 3.79
CA SER A 50 -8.61 14.81 4.39
C SER A 50 -8.13 13.59 3.61
N MET A 51 -7.90 13.72 2.29
CA MET A 51 -7.58 12.60 1.41
C MET A 51 -6.08 12.32 1.39
N LEU A 52 -5.71 11.14 1.82
CA LEU A 52 -4.33 10.63 1.91
C LEU A 52 -4.05 9.66 0.78
N GLU A 53 -2.86 9.70 0.19
CA GLU A 53 -2.41 8.63 -0.69
C GLU A 53 -2.10 7.36 0.12
N TRP A 54 -2.82 6.29 -0.18
CA TRP A 54 -2.56 4.99 0.45
C TRP A 54 -1.37 4.25 -0.19
N GLY A 55 -0.99 4.66 -1.39
CA GLY A 55 0.08 4.00 -2.13
C GLY A 55 -0.15 2.50 -2.22
N SER A 56 0.87 1.70 -2.01
CA SER A 56 0.80 0.24 -2.14
C SER A 56 -0.11 -0.46 -1.13
N ILE A 57 -0.70 0.22 -0.15
CA ILE A 57 -1.81 -0.36 0.65
C ILE A 57 -3.00 -0.70 -0.27
N THR A 58 -3.16 0.00 -1.40
CA THR A 58 -4.10 -0.36 -2.48
C THR A 58 -4.00 -1.84 -2.87
N LYS A 59 -2.80 -2.43 -2.83
CA LYS A 59 -2.61 -3.84 -3.15
C LYS A 59 -3.33 -4.78 -2.18
N GLY A 60 -3.43 -4.39 -0.93
CA GLY A 60 -4.22 -5.14 0.05
C GLY A 60 -5.69 -5.23 -0.35
N LEU A 61 -6.26 -4.13 -0.83
CA LEU A 61 -7.64 -4.08 -1.31
C LEU A 61 -7.83 -4.97 -2.56
N VAL A 62 -6.97 -4.77 -3.55
CA VAL A 62 -7.03 -5.47 -4.85
C VAL A 62 -6.76 -6.97 -4.70
N GLY A 63 -5.73 -7.35 -3.95
CA GLY A 63 -5.40 -8.76 -3.71
C GLY A 63 -6.48 -9.48 -2.93
N THR A 64 -7.07 -8.85 -1.91
CA THR A 64 -8.22 -9.41 -1.19
C THR A 64 -9.43 -9.58 -2.12
N THR A 65 -9.75 -8.59 -2.95
CA THR A 65 -10.85 -8.69 -3.91
C THR A 65 -10.63 -9.87 -4.87
N ALA A 66 -9.43 -9.97 -5.45
CA ALA A 66 -9.08 -11.09 -6.33
C ALA A 66 -9.20 -12.44 -5.60
N TRP A 67 -8.72 -12.53 -4.36
CA TRP A 67 -8.78 -13.76 -3.57
C TRP A 67 -10.20 -14.21 -3.25
N LEU A 68 -11.11 -13.25 -3.06
CA LEU A 68 -12.52 -13.54 -2.73
C LEU A 68 -13.37 -13.85 -3.96
N THR A 69 -12.97 -13.40 -5.16
CA THR A 69 -13.87 -13.41 -6.33
C THR A 69 -13.35 -14.20 -7.53
N LEU A 70 -12.06 -14.58 -7.52
CA LEU A 70 -11.45 -15.32 -8.63
C LEU A 70 -11.03 -16.73 -8.22
N GLU A 71 -10.90 -17.61 -9.18
CA GLU A 71 -10.19 -18.88 -9.01
C GLU A 71 -8.67 -18.61 -9.08
N VAL A 72 -8.06 -18.30 -7.93
CA VAL A 72 -6.71 -17.72 -7.86
C VAL A 72 -5.59 -18.62 -8.38
N GLU A 73 -5.81 -19.94 -8.44
CA GLU A 73 -4.86 -20.91 -9.01
C GLU A 73 -4.96 -21.00 -10.54
N ARG A 74 -5.98 -20.37 -11.16
CA ARG A 74 -6.08 -20.34 -12.61
C ARG A 74 -5.00 -19.46 -13.21
N PRO A 75 -4.45 -19.85 -14.39
CA PRO A 75 -3.56 -19.01 -15.16
C PRO A 75 -4.24 -17.69 -15.57
N VAL A 76 -3.50 -16.59 -15.52
CA VAL A 76 -3.96 -15.25 -15.89
C VAL A 76 -4.48 -15.22 -17.32
N VAL A 77 -3.89 -16.00 -18.22
CA VAL A 77 -4.33 -16.13 -19.62
C VAL A 77 -5.78 -16.62 -19.77
N TYR A 78 -6.32 -17.29 -18.76
CA TYR A 78 -7.74 -17.69 -18.76
C TYR A 78 -8.67 -16.47 -18.71
N TYR A 79 -8.29 -15.44 -17.96
CA TYR A 79 -9.03 -14.19 -17.83
C TYR A 79 -8.63 -13.18 -18.92
N LEU A 80 -7.35 -13.12 -19.25
CA LEU A 80 -6.76 -12.20 -20.22
C LEU A 80 -6.00 -13.00 -21.30
N PRO A 81 -6.68 -13.46 -22.37
CA PRO A 81 -6.09 -14.35 -23.40
C PRO A 81 -4.88 -13.76 -24.14
N ARG A 82 -4.65 -12.43 -24.05
CA ARG A 82 -3.53 -11.74 -24.69
C ARG A 82 -2.26 -11.70 -23.85
N VAL A 83 -2.30 -12.21 -22.60
CA VAL A 83 -1.10 -12.32 -21.76
C VAL A 83 -0.21 -13.43 -22.30
N PRO A 84 1.07 -13.15 -22.61
CA PRO A 84 1.93 -14.13 -23.30
C PRO A 84 2.34 -15.30 -22.41
N ASP A 85 2.38 -15.15 -21.09
CA ASP A 85 2.74 -16.22 -20.15
C ASP A 85 1.50 -17.06 -19.80
N SER A 86 1.49 -18.29 -20.30
CA SER A 86 0.38 -19.23 -20.10
C SER A 86 0.35 -19.91 -18.72
N GLU A 87 1.42 -19.80 -17.94
CA GLU A 87 1.54 -20.50 -16.65
C GLU A 87 1.38 -19.59 -15.43
N MET A 88 1.52 -18.27 -15.60
CA MET A 88 1.39 -17.30 -14.53
C MET A 88 -0.02 -17.30 -13.96
N THR A 89 -0.17 -17.54 -12.66
CA THR A 89 -1.47 -17.60 -11.97
C THR A 89 -1.84 -16.27 -11.32
N VAL A 90 -3.12 -16.13 -10.92
CA VAL A 90 -3.55 -14.98 -10.09
C VAL A 90 -2.83 -14.99 -8.74
N THR A 91 -2.60 -16.16 -8.14
CA THR A 91 -1.79 -16.33 -6.91
C THR A 91 -0.39 -15.75 -7.08
N ASP A 92 0.26 -15.97 -8.23
CA ASP A 92 1.59 -15.41 -8.51
C ASP A 92 1.58 -13.87 -8.53
N LEU A 93 0.51 -13.25 -9.05
CA LEU A 93 0.37 -11.79 -9.05
C LEU A 93 0.19 -11.26 -7.63
N VAL A 94 -0.70 -11.87 -6.84
CA VAL A 94 -1.02 -11.48 -5.46
C VAL A 94 0.22 -11.55 -4.57
N HIS A 95 1.02 -12.63 -4.71
CA HIS A 95 2.19 -12.88 -3.86
C HIS A 95 3.50 -12.34 -4.44
N HIS A 96 3.48 -11.64 -5.58
CA HIS A 96 4.69 -11.14 -6.23
C HIS A 96 5.68 -12.24 -6.65
N THR A 97 5.17 -13.39 -7.06
CA THR A 97 5.98 -14.55 -7.48
C THR A 97 5.90 -14.81 -8.99
N SER A 98 5.27 -13.92 -9.74
CA SER A 98 5.10 -14.03 -11.19
C SER A 98 6.39 -13.82 -12.01
N GLY A 99 7.47 -13.35 -11.39
CA GLY A 99 8.68 -12.94 -12.10
C GLY A 99 8.57 -11.63 -12.89
N LEU A 100 7.42 -10.98 -12.89
CA LEU A 100 7.23 -9.68 -13.56
C LEU A 100 8.08 -8.59 -12.90
N PRO A 101 8.67 -7.67 -13.68
CA PRO A 101 9.44 -6.56 -13.14
C PRO A 101 8.55 -5.59 -12.35
N ARG A 102 9.18 -4.74 -11.52
CA ARG A 102 8.47 -3.71 -10.77
C ARG A 102 7.66 -2.79 -11.70
N LEU A 103 8.28 -2.34 -12.78
CA LEU A 103 7.70 -1.53 -13.85
C LEU A 103 8.23 -2.03 -15.20
N PRO A 104 7.50 -1.84 -16.30
CA PRO A 104 8.02 -2.05 -17.64
C PRO A 104 9.32 -1.28 -17.88
N ALA A 105 10.19 -1.80 -18.73
CA ALA A 105 11.47 -1.16 -19.05
C ALA A 105 11.30 0.26 -19.59
N THR A 106 10.24 0.50 -20.37
CA THR A 106 9.89 1.81 -20.94
C THR A 106 9.55 2.89 -19.89
N MET A 107 9.21 2.48 -18.67
CA MET A 107 8.83 3.38 -17.57
C MET A 107 9.96 3.62 -16.55
N ARG A 108 11.10 2.92 -16.68
CA ARG A 108 12.16 2.92 -15.64
C ARG A 108 13.08 4.13 -15.65
N ASP A 109 13.24 4.80 -16.78
CA ASP A 109 14.35 5.76 -17.00
C ASP A 109 14.11 7.18 -16.46
N ARG A 110 13.04 7.40 -15.67
CA ARG A 110 12.73 8.74 -15.14
C ARG A 110 13.00 8.85 -13.64
N LEU A 111 14.26 8.98 -13.26
CA LEU A 111 14.69 9.16 -11.86
C LEU A 111 14.05 10.38 -11.16
N PHE A 112 13.60 11.40 -11.90
CA PHE A 112 13.02 12.64 -11.36
C PHE A 112 11.62 12.95 -11.87
N GLY A 113 11.04 12.11 -12.72
CA GLY A 113 9.74 12.31 -13.34
C GLY A 113 8.60 11.61 -12.57
N ASP A 114 7.45 11.58 -13.24
CA ASP A 114 6.29 10.79 -12.88
C ASP A 114 6.27 9.54 -13.79
N PRO A 115 6.66 8.36 -13.28
CA PRO A 115 6.76 7.16 -14.12
C PRO A 115 5.39 6.69 -14.63
N TYR A 116 4.31 7.10 -14.00
CA TYR A 116 2.94 6.65 -14.34
C TYR A 116 2.24 7.57 -15.34
N ARG A 117 2.77 8.77 -15.61
CA ARG A 117 2.12 9.74 -16.50
C ARG A 117 1.97 9.24 -17.93
N GLU A 118 2.92 8.46 -18.42
CA GLU A 118 2.88 7.90 -19.76
C GLU A 118 1.96 6.68 -19.87
N ALA A 119 1.56 6.11 -18.74
CA ALA A 119 0.59 5.03 -18.67
C ALA A 119 -0.86 5.52 -18.56
N VAL A 120 -1.09 6.84 -18.50
CA VAL A 120 -2.43 7.41 -18.51
C VAL A 120 -3.05 7.21 -19.91
N GLY A 121 -4.19 6.49 -19.96
CA GLY A 121 -4.87 6.18 -21.20
C GLY A 121 -4.17 5.14 -22.10
N VAL A 122 -3.10 4.50 -21.63
CA VAL A 122 -2.42 3.42 -22.34
C VAL A 122 -2.94 2.08 -21.83
N PRO A 123 -3.50 1.21 -22.68
CA PRO A 123 -3.91 -0.13 -22.30
C PRO A 123 -2.74 -0.95 -21.75
N LEU A 124 -2.99 -1.69 -20.68
CA LEU A 124 -1.95 -2.47 -20.00
C LEU A 124 -1.39 -3.61 -20.87
N GLU A 125 -2.20 -4.18 -21.75
CA GLU A 125 -1.81 -5.27 -22.64
C GLU A 125 -0.62 -4.94 -23.56
N GLN A 126 -0.39 -3.66 -23.82
CA GLN A 126 0.78 -3.17 -24.58
C GLN A 126 2.05 -3.08 -23.73
N ALA A 127 1.90 -3.08 -22.41
CA ALA A 127 2.99 -2.91 -21.46
C ALA A 127 3.37 -4.22 -20.75
N VAL A 128 2.70 -5.35 -21.05
CA VAL A 128 3.00 -6.63 -20.42
C VAL A 128 4.37 -7.11 -20.88
N ALA A 129 5.34 -6.89 -20.02
CA ALA A 129 6.71 -7.34 -20.23
C ALA A 129 6.82 -8.85 -19.95
N VAL A 130 7.75 -9.48 -20.65
CA VAL A 130 8.20 -10.85 -20.34
C VAL A 130 8.73 -10.88 -18.90
N PRO A 131 8.47 -11.95 -18.11
CA PRO A 131 9.09 -12.14 -16.82
C PRO A 131 10.61 -11.98 -16.87
N VAL A 132 11.18 -11.29 -15.88
CA VAL A 132 12.64 -11.04 -15.77
C VAL A 132 13.30 -11.87 -14.69
N ALA A 133 12.50 -12.66 -13.95
CA ALA A 133 12.96 -13.61 -12.94
C ALA A 133 12.12 -14.91 -13.03
N PRO A 134 12.64 -16.03 -12.51
CA PRO A 134 11.87 -17.27 -12.43
C PRO A 134 10.60 -17.09 -11.58
N ARG A 135 9.49 -17.72 -12.03
CA ARG A 135 8.27 -17.84 -11.24
C ARG A 135 8.55 -18.55 -9.91
N GLY A 136 7.81 -18.20 -8.88
CA GLY A 136 7.98 -18.74 -7.52
C GLY A 136 8.99 -17.96 -6.66
N GLN A 137 9.82 -17.08 -7.23
CA GLN A 137 10.69 -16.18 -6.48
C GLN A 137 10.00 -14.86 -6.22
N PHE A 138 10.10 -14.35 -4.99
CA PHE A 138 9.54 -13.05 -4.64
C PHE A 138 10.26 -11.92 -5.39
N LEU A 139 9.52 -11.21 -6.23
CA LEU A 139 9.95 -10.00 -6.92
C LEU A 139 8.81 -8.97 -6.91
N TYR A 140 8.92 -7.98 -6.05
CA TYR A 140 7.88 -6.95 -5.91
C TYR A 140 7.55 -6.29 -7.25
N SER A 141 6.27 -6.37 -7.66
CA SER A 141 5.82 -5.92 -8.98
C SER A 141 4.57 -5.04 -8.91
N ASN A 142 4.70 -3.77 -9.31
CA ASN A 142 3.56 -2.90 -9.59
C ASN A 142 2.86 -3.34 -10.89
N LEU A 143 3.64 -3.83 -11.87
CA LEU A 143 3.10 -4.36 -13.11
C LEU A 143 2.19 -5.58 -12.85
N GLY A 144 2.59 -6.47 -11.93
CA GLY A 144 1.73 -7.60 -11.53
C GLY A 144 0.39 -7.16 -10.98
N TYR A 145 0.35 -6.12 -10.16
CA TYR A 145 -0.91 -5.59 -9.62
C TYR A 145 -1.71 -4.75 -10.62
N ALA A 146 -1.05 -4.08 -11.55
CA ALA A 146 -1.74 -3.46 -12.67
C ALA A 146 -2.45 -4.53 -13.55
N LEU A 147 -1.76 -5.66 -13.79
CA LEU A 147 -2.35 -6.80 -14.50
C LEU A 147 -3.49 -7.43 -13.71
N LEU A 148 -3.36 -7.54 -12.38
CA LEU A 148 -4.44 -8.03 -11.51
C LEU A 148 -5.67 -7.11 -11.57
N GLY A 149 -5.46 -5.79 -11.64
CA GLY A 149 -6.53 -4.82 -11.90
C GLY A 149 -7.23 -5.08 -13.23
N ALA A 150 -6.48 -5.35 -14.31
CA ALA A 150 -7.06 -5.68 -15.61
C ALA A 150 -7.84 -7.01 -15.59
N VAL A 151 -7.38 -8.01 -14.82
CA VAL A 151 -8.17 -9.25 -14.60
C VAL A 151 -9.50 -8.95 -13.91
N LEU A 152 -9.48 -8.10 -12.89
CA LEU A 152 -10.72 -7.71 -12.20
C LEU A 152 -11.64 -6.87 -13.09
N ASP A 153 -11.10 -6.01 -13.97
CA ASP A 153 -11.89 -5.29 -14.98
C ASP A 153 -12.58 -6.25 -15.94
N GLU A 154 -11.86 -7.26 -16.43
CA GLU A 154 -12.44 -8.26 -17.34
C GLU A 154 -13.59 -9.05 -16.71
N VAL A 155 -13.43 -9.44 -15.44
CA VAL A 155 -14.41 -10.27 -14.73
C VAL A 155 -15.59 -9.47 -14.20
N HIS A 156 -15.35 -8.26 -13.70
CA HIS A 156 -16.35 -7.45 -12.99
C HIS A 156 -16.77 -6.19 -13.73
N GLY A 157 -16.12 -5.85 -14.83
CA GLY A 157 -16.37 -4.64 -15.62
C GLY A 157 -15.67 -3.39 -15.08
N ASP A 158 -15.39 -3.32 -13.78
CA ASP A 158 -14.67 -2.22 -13.10
C ASP A 158 -14.00 -2.76 -11.82
N TRP A 159 -12.67 -2.80 -11.83
CA TRP A 159 -11.89 -3.30 -10.70
C TRP A 159 -12.13 -2.49 -9.41
N PHE A 160 -12.30 -1.16 -9.53
CA PHE A 160 -12.49 -0.32 -8.35
C PHE A 160 -13.90 -0.47 -7.75
N ALA A 161 -14.91 -0.67 -8.59
CA ALA A 161 -16.26 -1.04 -8.14
C ALA A 161 -16.25 -2.41 -7.44
N ALA A 162 -15.53 -3.39 -7.97
CA ALA A 162 -15.35 -4.69 -7.30
C ALA A 162 -14.64 -4.55 -5.94
N VAL A 163 -13.58 -3.77 -5.86
CA VAL A 163 -12.91 -3.44 -4.58
C VAL A 163 -13.87 -2.76 -3.60
N ARG A 164 -14.68 -1.84 -4.09
CA ARG A 164 -15.70 -1.18 -3.27
C ARG A 164 -16.65 -2.20 -2.65
N GLN A 165 -17.23 -3.04 -3.47
CA GLN A 165 -18.19 -4.04 -3.03
C GLN A 165 -17.60 -5.09 -2.06
N GLN A 166 -16.38 -5.56 -2.33
CA GLN A 166 -15.80 -6.68 -1.60
C GLN A 166 -15.01 -6.27 -0.35
N VAL A 167 -14.51 -5.03 -0.31
CA VAL A 167 -13.60 -4.57 0.76
C VAL A 167 -14.04 -3.25 1.38
N LEU A 168 -14.27 -2.20 0.56
CA LEU A 168 -14.50 -0.87 1.12
C LEU A 168 -15.85 -0.75 1.84
N ASP A 169 -16.93 -1.22 1.22
CA ASP A 169 -18.27 -1.18 1.82
C ASP A 169 -18.34 -2.08 3.07
N PRO A 170 -17.85 -3.35 3.06
CA PRO A 170 -17.76 -4.15 4.27
C PRO A 170 -16.90 -3.54 5.38
N ALA A 171 -15.86 -2.77 5.05
CA ALA A 171 -15.04 -2.05 6.01
C ALA A 171 -15.63 -0.71 6.46
N GLY A 172 -16.81 -0.31 5.94
CA GLY A 172 -17.46 0.96 6.25
C GLY A 172 -16.74 2.18 5.65
N ILE A 173 -16.06 2.00 4.50
CA ILE A 173 -15.27 3.04 3.81
C ILE A 173 -16.04 3.57 2.61
N SER A 174 -16.49 4.82 2.69
CA SER A 174 -17.26 5.46 1.62
C SER A 174 -16.46 6.53 0.87
N SER A 175 -15.39 7.08 1.46
CA SER A 175 -14.67 8.24 0.90
C SER A 175 -13.60 7.88 -0.13
N ALA A 176 -13.31 6.59 -0.35
CA ALA A 176 -12.23 6.16 -1.23
C ALA A 176 -12.42 6.63 -2.68
N ALA A 177 -11.36 7.16 -3.28
CA ALA A 177 -11.31 7.67 -4.65
C ALA A 177 -9.94 7.41 -5.29
N LEU A 178 -9.88 7.39 -6.63
CA LEU A 178 -8.63 7.30 -7.37
C LEU A 178 -8.04 8.69 -7.67
N VAL A 179 -8.90 9.68 -7.90
CA VAL A 179 -8.52 11.05 -8.27
C VAL A 179 -9.36 12.05 -7.48
N PRO A 180 -9.11 12.22 -6.16
CA PRO A 180 -9.85 13.21 -5.38
C PRO A 180 -9.54 14.64 -5.84
N ALA A 181 -10.41 15.60 -5.51
CA ALA A 181 -10.20 16.99 -5.85
C ALA A 181 -8.87 17.51 -5.24
N PRO A 182 -8.11 18.34 -5.95
CA PRO A 182 -6.81 18.82 -5.46
C PRO A 182 -6.86 19.52 -4.10
N ALA A 183 -7.98 20.18 -3.77
CA ALA A 183 -8.17 20.85 -2.49
C ALA A 183 -8.28 19.86 -1.31
N ASP A 184 -8.74 18.64 -1.56
CA ASP A 184 -8.95 17.62 -0.54
C ASP A 184 -7.67 16.79 -0.27
N ARG A 185 -6.64 16.95 -1.11
CA ARG A 185 -5.42 16.13 -1.04
C ARG A 185 -4.47 16.62 0.04
N VAL A 186 -4.11 15.73 0.95
CA VAL A 186 -3.02 15.95 1.91
C VAL A 186 -1.70 15.71 1.18
N VAL A 187 -0.98 16.76 0.87
CA VAL A 187 0.28 16.70 0.10
C VAL A 187 1.39 17.49 0.77
N SER A 188 2.63 17.03 0.58
CA SER A 188 3.83 17.76 0.97
C SER A 188 3.98 19.07 0.18
N LYS A 189 4.62 20.06 0.79
CA LYS A 189 4.99 21.30 0.13
C LYS A 189 6.52 21.44 0.03
N LEU A 190 6.99 21.98 -1.06
CA LEU A 190 8.37 22.38 -1.29
C LEU A 190 8.40 23.86 -1.66
N PHE A 191 9.08 24.68 -0.86
CA PHE A 191 9.10 26.15 -1.03
C PHE A 191 7.68 26.76 -1.15
N GLY A 192 6.75 26.29 -0.30
CA GLY A 192 5.35 26.75 -0.27
C GLY A 192 4.43 26.18 -1.37
N ARG A 193 4.97 25.49 -2.37
CA ARG A 193 4.22 24.89 -3.46
C ARG A 193 3.94 23.41 -3.19
N ALA A 194 2.71 22.96 -3.43
CA ALA A 194 2.35 21.56 -3.31
C ALA A 194 3.21 20.68 -4.26
N ILE A 195 3.76 19.59 -3.73
CA ILE A 195 4.39 18.57 -4.55
C ILE A 195 3.28 17.82 -5.26
N LYS A 196 3.33 17.82 -6.60
CA LYS A 196 2.33 17.10 -7.41
C LYS A 196 2.47 15.59 -7.18
N PRO A 197 1.40 14.88 -6.77
CA PRO A 197 1.40 13.44 -6.70
C PRO A 197 1.69 12.79 -8.06
N TRP A 198 2.10 11.53 -8.06
CA TRP A 198 2.17 10.76 -9.31
C TRP A 198 0.78 10.56 -9.91
N ALA A 199 0.68 10.47 -11.24
CA ALA A 199 -0.56 10.19 -11.95
C ALA A 199 -1.03 8.73 -11.82
N LEU A 200 -0.76 8.13 -10.68
CA LEU A 200 -0.97 6.70 -10.42
C LEU A 200 -2.46 6.32 -10.51
N GLY A 201 -3.33 7.11 -9.88
CA GLY A 201 -4.78 6.88 -9.90
C GLY A 201 -5.45 7.11 -11.28
N GLU A 202 -4.78 7.85 -12.18
CA GLU A 202 -5.26 8.11 -13.55
C GLU A 202 -4.72 7.09 -14.57
N SER A 203 -3.77 6.25 -14.18
CA SER A 203 -3.03 5.35 -15.06
C SER A 203 -3.55 3.91 -14.98
N SER A 204 -3.15 3.06 -15.94
CA SER A 204 -3.37 1.61 -15.89
C SER A 204 -2.72 0.91 -14.68
N PHE A 205 -1.93 1.64 -13.89
CA PHE A 205 -1.34 1.17 -12.63
C PHE A 205 -2.14 1.56 -11.37
N ALA A 206 -3.35 2.09 -11.52
CA ALA A 206 -4.17 2.51 -10.37
C ALA A 206 -4.39 1.39 -9.34
N ALA A 207 -4.58 0.15 -9.79
CA ALA A 207 -4.72 -1.03 -8.94
C ALA A 207 -3.44 -1.37 -8.14
N ALA A 208 -2.28 -0.82 -8.53
CA ALA A 208 -1.02 -1.02 -7.83
C ALA A 208 -0.76 0.00 -6.70
N GLY A 209 -1.55 1.10 -6.62
CA GLY A 209 -1.26 2.10 -5.59
C GLY A 209 -2.03 3.41 -5.70
N GLY A 210 -3.11 3.46 -6.47
CA GLY A 210 -3.82 4.70 -6.82
C GLY A 210 -4.94 5.12 -5.86
N VAL A 211 -5.22 4.35 -4.80
CA VAL A 211 -6.32 4.67 -3.89
C VAL A 211 -5.94 5.80 -2.94
N TRP A 212 -6.87 6.74 -2.79
CA TRP A 212 -6.90 7.79 -1.78
C TRP A 212 -8.09 7.58 -0.87
N SER A 213 -7.95 7.81 0.42
CA SER A 213 -9.04 7.89 1.36
C SER A 213 -8.63 8.67 2.61
N THR A 214 -9.52 8.77 3.60
CA THR A 214 -9.21 9.47 4.85
C THR A 214 -8.29 8.64 5.76
N PHE A 215 -7.72 9.28 6.78
CA PHE A 215 -6.97 8.57 7.81
C PHE A 215 -7.86 7.63 8.64
N ASP A 216 -9.07 8.06 8.91
CA ASP A 216 -10.03 7.27 9.67
C ASP A 216 -10.47 6.02 8.89
N ASP A 217 -10.56 6.12 7.56
CA ASP A 217 -10.78 4.96 6.70
C ASP A 217 -9.60 3.99 6.68
N LEU A 218 -8.37 4.50 6.82
CA LEU A 218 -7.19 3.64 6.96
C LEU A 218 -7.26 2.84 8.27
N CYS A 219 -7.77 3.45 9.36
CA CYS A 219 -8.04 2.75 10.61
C CYS A 219 -9.19 1.72 10.47
N ARG A 220 -10.29 2.08 9.77
CA ARG A 220 -11.39 1.13 9.48
C ARG A 220 -10.91 -0.06 8.65
N TYR A 221 -10.06 0.19 7.66
CA TYR A 221 -9.46 -0.90 6.89
C TYR A 221 -8.60 -1.81 7.77
N ALA A 222 -7.82 -1.24 8.69
CA ALA A 222 -7.04 -2.02 9.65
C ALA A 222 -7.94 -2.88 10.55
N ASP A 223 -9.03 -2.32 11.08
CA ASP A 223 -10.00 -3.05 11.89
C ASP A 223 -10.62 -4.21 11.12
N TRP A 224 -11.11 -3.95 9.93
CA TRP A 224 -11.74 -4.96 9.09
C TRP A 224 -10.77 -6.07 8.66
N ALA A 225 -9.55 -5.70 8.25
CA ALA A 225 -8.55 -6.65 7.77
C ALA A 225 -8.01 -7.55 8.89
N LEU A 226 -7.89 -7.00 10.10
CA LEU A 226 -7.33 -7.67 11.29
C LEU A 226 -8.41 -8.15 12.28
N GLU A 227 -9.67 -8.20 11.84
CA GLU A 227 -10.77 -8.69 12.67
C GLU A 227 -10.50 -10.15 13.10
N PRO A 228 -10.65 -10.49 14.41
CA PRO A 228 -10.50 -11.85 14.88
C PRO A 228 -11.44 -12.82 14.13
N GLY A 229 -10.87 -13.85 13.54
CA GLY A 229 -11.63 -14.83 12.77
C GLY A 229 -11.82 -14.53 11.28
N ALA A 230 -11.41 -13.37 10.79
CA ALA A 230 -11.52 -12.99 9.37
C ALA A 230 -10.71 -13.90 8.40
N GLY A 231 -9.77 -14.66 8.94
CA GLY A 231 -8.93 -15.55 8.16
C GLY A 231 -7.85 -14.82 7.36
N HIS A 232 -7.08 -15.60 6.58
CA HIS A 232 -5.96 -15.05 5.79
C HIS A 232 -6.41 -14.25 4.57
N SER A 233 -7.60 -14.46 4.06
CA SER A 233 -8.09 -13.84 2.82
C SER A 233 -8.05 -12.32 2.84
N ARG A 234 -8.34 -11.68 3.99
CA ARG A 234 -8.33 -10.21 4.12
C ARG A 234 -6.93 -9.59 4.21
N THR A 235 -5.90 -10.41 4.46
CA THR A 235 -4.51 -9.99 4.59
C THR A 235 -3.58 -10.75 3.64
N VAL A 236 -4.11 -11.30 2.54
CA VAL A 236 -3.37 -12.15 1.60
C VAL A 236 -2.18 -11.45 0.97
N SER A 237 -2.28 -10.14 0.73
CA SER A 237 -1.20 -9.30 0.17
C SER A 237 -0.33 -8.62 1.23
N TRP A 238 -0.57 -8.92 2.52
CA TRP A 238 0.20 -8.33 3.61
C TRP A 238 1.47 -9.12 3.87
N GLN A 239 2.49 -8.45 4.33
CA GLN A 239 3.74 -9.07 4.76
C GLN A 239 3.60 -9.63 6.17
N ARG A 240 4.37 -10.70 6.47
CA ARG A 240 4.38 -11.37 7.77
C ARG A 240 5.78 -11.77 8.16
N GLU A 241 6.12 -11.58 9.43
CA GLU A 241 7.35 -12.08 10.02
C GLU A 241 7.08 -12.42 11.49
N GLY A 242 7.19 -13.70 11.84
CA GLY A 242 6.80 -14.19 13.17
C GLY A 242 5.34 -13.86 13.49
N ALA A 243 5.11 -13.18 14.62
CA ALA A 243 3.78 -12.71 15.05
C ALA A 243 3.40 -11.34 14.47
N SER A 244 4.27 -10.71 13.69
CA SER A 244 4.03 -9.40 13.10
C SER A 244 3.41 -9.52 11.72
N THR A 245 2.46 -8.63 11.41
CA THR A 245 1.89 -8.49 10.07
C THR A 245 1.74 -7.01 9.72
N TRP A 246 2.02 -6.66 8.46
CA TRP A 246 1.93 -5.27 8.04
C TRP A 246 1.69 -5.12 6.53
N ILE A 247 1.19 -3.98 6.16
CA ILE A 247 1.14 -3.50 4.79
C ILE A 247 1.54 -2.04 4.76
N ASN A 248 2.37 -1.65 3.80
CA ASN A 248 2.83 -0.29 3.64
C ASN A 248 2.67 0.22 2.21
N GLY A 249 2.67 1.53 2.06
CA GLY A 249 2.62 2.21 0.79
C GLY A 249 3.55 3.42 0.78
N GLU A 250 4.36 3.53 -0.27
CA GLU A 250 5.21 4.69 -0.52
C GLU A 250 4.87 5.30 -1.88
N VAL A 251 4.76 6.61 -1.90
CA VAL A 251 4.54 7.42 -3.08
C VAL A 251 5.54 8.56 -3.12
N ARG A 252 5.42 9.49 -4.07
CA ARG A 252 6.44 10.53 -4.35
C ARG A 252 6.90 11.32 -3.12
N ALA A 253 6.02 11.62 -2.19
CA ALA A 253 6.33 12.46 -1.02
C ALA A 253 5.40 12.17 0.16
N ALA A 254 4.94 10.94 0.25
CA ALA A 254 4.14 10.44 1.36
C ALA A 254 4.37 8.93 1.54
N GLY A 255 4.12 8.46 2.75
CA GLY A 255 4.13 7.04 3.09
C GLY A 255 3.01 6.72 4.08
N ALA A 256 2.48 5.51 3.98
CA ALA A 256 1.47 4.99 4.89
C ALA A 256 1.82 3.57 5.32
N VAL A 257 1.42 3.18 6.52
CA VAL A 257 1.57 1.81 7.02
C VAL A 257 0.45 1.44 7.98
N ILE A 258 0.02 0.21 7.89
CA ILE A 258 -0.73 -0.49 8.93
C ILE A 258 0.18 -1.63 9.39
N ALA A 259 0.53 -1.65 10.67
CA ALA A 259 1.37 -2.68 11.26
C ALA A 259 0.72 -3.22 12.55
N ASN A 260 0.70 -4.54 12.68
CA ASN A 260 0.23 -5.20 13.89
C ASN A 260 1.34 -6.09 14.44
N ALA A 261 1.70 -5.89 15.70
CA ALA A 261 2.66 -6.69 16.44
C ALA A 261 2.42 -6.55 17.95
N ALA A 262 2.74 -7.58 18.73
CA ALA A 262 2.62 -7.58 20.19
C ALA A 262 1.24 -7.13 20.72
N GLY A 263 0.15 -7.44 20.01
CA GLY A 263 -1.21 -7.04 20.40
C GLY A 263 -1.55 -5.57 20.11
N VAL A 264 -0.66 -4.82 19.48
CA VAL A 264 -0.83 -3.41 19.13
C VAL A 264 -0.94 -3.25 17.61
N THR A 265 -1.94 -2.50 17.14
CA THR A 265 -2.01 -2.07 15.74
C THR A 265 -1.63 -0.60 15.65
N ALA A 266 -0.63 -0.28 14.84
CA ALA A 266 -0.27 1.09 14.50
C ALA A 266 -0.71 1.42 13.07
N VAL A 267 -1.41 2.54 12.91
CA VAL A 267 -1.70 3.16 11.62
C VAL A 267 -0.96 4.48 11.56
N VAL A 268 -0.12 4.64 10.54
CA VAL A 268 0.70 5.84 10.35
C VAL A 268 0.60 6.32 8.91
N HIS A 269 0.46 7.63 8.72
CA HIS A 269 0.69 8.30 7.45
C HIS A 269 1.67 9.45 7.65
N THR A 270 2.61 9.61 6.74
CA THR A 270 3.63 10.66 6.80
C THR A 270 3.82 11.37 5.48
N LEU A 271 4.12 12.66 5.54
CA LEU A 271 4.57 13.47 4.43
C LEU A 271 6.12 13.62 4.41
N ALA A 272 6.82 12.74 5.11
CA ALA A 272 8.28 12.69 5.07
C ALA A 272 8.77 12.16 3.72
N LYS A 273 9.90 12.69 3.27
CA LYS A 273 10.55 12.25 2.03
C LYS A 273 11.50 11.08 2.23
N ALA A 274 11.81 10.75 3.49
CA ALA A 274 12.69 9.63 3.79
C ALA A 274 11.99 8.30 3.46
N PRO A 275 12.64 7.39 2.75
CA PRO A 275 12.12 6.04 2.54
C PRO A 275 11.78 5.38 3.87
N HIS A 276 10.71 4.60 3.92
CA HIS A 276 10.25 3.84 5.09
C HIS A 276 10.00 4.68 6.36
N ALA A 277 9.75 5.99 6.23
CA ALA A 277 9.50 6.85 7.39
C ALA A 277 8.24 6.42 8.17
N ALA A 278 7.18 6.00 7.48
CA ALA A 278 5.96 5.51 8.11
C ALA A 278 6.24 4.23 8.91
N ASP A 279 6.97 3.29 8.33
CA ASP A 279 7.35 2.01 8.97
C ASP A 279 8.19 2.25 10.22
N THR A 280 9.17 3.14 10.14
CA THR A 280 10.04 3.51 11.29
C THR A 280 9.23 4.12 12.43
N ILE A 281 8.27 5.00 12.13
CA ILE A 281 7.39 5.60 13.13
C ILE A 281 6.48 4.53 13.77
N ALA A 282 5.86 3.67 12.94
CA ALA A 282 4.98 2.61 13.44
C ALA A 282 5.72 1.63 14.36
N THR A 283 6.92 1.19 13.98
CA THR A 283 7.76 0.32 14.79
C THR A 283 8.08 0.97 16.15
N ALA A 284 8.52 2.23 16.15
CA ALA A 284 8.83 2.94 17.39
C ALA A 284 7.61 3.13 18.31
N LEU A 285 6.42 3.32 17.72
CA LEU A 285 5.17 3.43 18.47
C LEU A 285 4.77 2.10 19.10
N ILE A 286 4.82 1.00 18.35
CA ILE A 286 4.50 -0.35 18.84
C ILE A 286 5.47 -0.74 19.97
N GLU A 287 6.77 -0.54 19.78
CA GLU A 287 7.78 -0.86 20.80
C GLU A 287 7.61 -0.04 22.08
N ARG A 288 7.23 1.23 21.97
CA ARG A 288 6.95 2.07 23.14
C ARG A 288 5.75 1.53 23.91
N GLU A 289 4.63 1.26 23.21
CA GLU A 289 3.41 0.73 23.80
C GLU A 289 3.63 -0.60 24.50
N ALA A 290 4.35 -1.52 23.84
CA ALA A 290 4.67 -2.83 24.42
C ALA A 290 5.50 -2.71 25.71
N ARG A 291 6.43 -1.75 25.79
CA ARG A 291 7.21 -1.50 27.02
C ARG A 291 6.35 -0.91 28.14
N GLU A 292 5.44 0.00 27.82
CA GLU A 292 4.53 0.60 28.81
C GLU A 292 3.61 -0.46 29.42
N THR A 293 3.08 -1.37 28.59
CA THR A 293 2.22 -2.48 29.04
C THR A 293 2.96 -3.52 29.89
N CYS A 294 4.27 -3.75 29.67
CA CYS A 294 5.06 -4.70 30.48
C CYS A 294 5.49 -4.15 31.85
N ASN A 295 5.44 -2.83 32.04
CA ASN A 295 5.91 -2.16 33.27
C ASN A 295 4.77 -1.70 34.20
N GLY A 296 3.52 -1.85 33.78
CA GLY A 296 2.31 -1.56 34.56
C GLY A 296 1.65 -2.84 35.04
#